data_0deba98642c385d6d5e251410ca0b2b7
#
_entry.id   0deba98642c385d6d5e251410ca0b2b7
#
_cell.length_a   1.000
_cell.length_b   1.000
_cell.length_c   1.000
_cell.angle_alpha   90.00
_cell.angle_beta   90.00
_cell.angle_gamma   90.00
#
_symmetry.space_group_name_H-M   'P 1'
#
loop_
_entity.id
_entity.type
_entity.pdbx_description
1 polymer ?
#
loop_
_entity_poly.entity_id
_entity_poly.type
_entity_poly.pdbx_seq_one_letter_code
_entity_poly.pdbx_strand_id
1 'polypeptide(L)'
;LPQIVIIVDELADLMMVAPGEVEDAICRLAQLARAAGIHLIIATQRPSVNVITGLIKANMPSRIAFSVSSSVDSRTILDMGGAEKLLGKGDMLYKPQDYQKPARLQGSFVSDKEVSDVVAYLKDHYGENAYDPDIEKRIHTVSLDGGSAAGGGDNRDNYFVEAGKFIIEKDKASIGMLQRVLKLSLIHI
;
A
#
# COMPACT_ATOMS: atom_id res chain seq x y z
N LEU A 1 19.32 4.47 -14.43
CA LEU A 1 17.99 4.88 -13.99
C LEU A 1 18.06 5.18 -12.49
N PRO A 2 17.42 6.24 -12.00
CA PRO A 2 17.36 6.51 -10.57
C PRO A 2 16.62 5.37 -9.85
N GLN A 3 17.05 5.07 -8.64
CA GLN A 3 16.36 4.10 -7.79
C GLN A 3 15.19 4.79 -7.06
N ILE A 4 14.09 4.08 -6.91
CA ILE A 4 12.89 4.56 -6.22
C ILE A 4 12.75 3.76 -4.93
N VAL A 5 12.59 4.46 -3.81
CA VAL A 5 12.28 3.83 -2.52
C VAL A 5 10.86 4.24 -2.12
N ILE A 6 10.01 3.24 -1.92
CA ILE A 6 8.63 3.41 -1.46
C ILE A 6 8.58 2.96 0.00
N ILE A 7 8.14 3.85 0.87
CA ILE A 7 8.01 3.58 2.30
C ILE A 7 6.55 3.65 2.69
N VAL A 8 6.02 2.57 3.27
CA VAL A 8 4.70 2.50 3.89
C VAL A 8 4.90 2.48 5.39
N ASP A 9 4.52 3.55 6.07
CA ASP A 9 4.75 3.74 7.50
C ASP A 9 3.80 2.89 8.36
N GLU A 10 2.52 2.81 8.00
CA GLU A 10 1.54 1.96 8.68
C GLU A 10 0.66 1.22 7.66
N LEU A 11 1.01 -0.04 7.40
CA LEU A 11 0.26 -0.88 6.45
C LEU A 11 -1.18 -1.14 6.92
N ALA A 12 -1.41 -1.26 8.23
CA ALA A 12 -2.74 -1.57 8.75
C ALA A 12 -3.79 -0.54 8.34
N ASP A 13 -3.42 0.74 8.27
CA ASP A 13 -4.35 1.79 7.89
C ASP A 13 -4.81 1.65 6.43
N LEU A 14 -3.89 1.27 5.53
CA LEU A 14 -4.23 0.99 4.14
C LEU A 14 -5.09 -0.28 4.00
N MET A 15 -4.75 -1.33 4.74
CA MET A 15 -5.49 -2.59 4.74
C MET A 15 -6.90 -2.48 5.34
N MET A 16 -7.17 -1.47 6.16
CA MET A 16 -8.51 -1.19 6.68
C MET A 16 -9.41 -0.54 5.61
N VAL A 17 -8.85 0.20 4.67
CA VAL A 17 -9.59 0.92 3.64
C VAL A 17 -9.87 0.04 2.42
N ALA A 18 -8.83 -0.59 1.87
CA ALA A 18 -8.94 -1.35 0.61
C ALA A 18 -7.99 -2.58 0.64
N PRO A 19 -8.27 -3.61 1.46
CA PRO A 19 -7.33 -4.71 1.70
C PRO A 19 -6.92 -5.44 0.43
N GLY A 20 -7.86 -5.77 -0.46
CA GLY A 20 -7.57 -6.51 -1.69
C GLY A 20 -6.69 -5.70 -2.66
N GLU A 21 -7.02 -4.44 -2.89
CA GLU A 21 -6.27 -3.58 -3.82
C GLU A 21 -4.86 -3.29 -3.32
N VAL A 22 -4.71 -3.07 -2.01
CA VAL A 22 -3.42 -2.81 -1.37
C VAL A 22 -2.54 -4.06 -1.42
N GLU A 23 -3.09 -5.23 -1.11
CA GLU A 23 -2.36 -6.50 -1.19
C GLU A 23 -1.88 -6.78 -2.62
N ASP A 24 -2.76 -6.64 -3.61
CA ASP A 24 -2.43 -6.83 -5.02
C ASP A 24 -1.35 -5.85 -5.50
N ALA A 25 -1.45 -4.57 -5.11
CA ALA A 25 -0.47 -3.54 -5.46
C ALA A 25 0.92 -3.86 -4.86
N ILE A 26 0.97 -4.26 -3.58
CA ILE A 26 2.22 -4.67 -2.92
C ILE A 26 2.83 -5.88 -3.63
N CYS A 27 2.03 -6.91 -3.92
CA CYS A 27 2.50 -8.12 -4.60
C CYS A 27 3.05 -7.79 -5.99
N ARG A 28 2.35 -6.98 -6.77
CA ARG A 28 2.81 -6.53 -8.10
C ARG A 28 4.10 -5.74 -8.02
N LEU A 29 4.20 -4.78 -7.10
CA LEU A 29 5.42 -4.00 -6.89
C LEU A 29 6.59 -4.91 -6.48
N ALA A 30 6.39 -5.81 -5.53
CA ALA A 30 7.45 -6.71 -5.06
C ALA A 30 7.95 -7.66 -6.16
N GLN A 31 7.08 -8.11 -7.08
CA GLN A 31 7.43 -9.00 -8.17
C GLN A 31 8.07 -8.30 -9.36
N LEU A 32 7.53 -7.15 -9.77
CA LEU A 32 7.92 -6.49 -11.02
C LEU A 32 8.96 -5.39 -10.84
N ALA A 33 8.94 -4.71 -9.69
CA ALA A 33 9.71 -3.51 -9.48
C ALA A 33 11.19 -3.75 -9.20
N ARG A 34 11.58 -4.98 -8.81
CA ARG A 34 12.98 -5.34 -8.54
C ARG A 34 13.88 -5.06 -9.74
N ALA A 35 13.45 -5.44 -10.93
CA ALA A 35 14.21 -5.19 -12.17
C ALA A 35 14.27 -3.71 -12.56
N ALA A 36 13.32 -2.91 -12.10
CA ALA A 36 13.24 -1.47 -12.35
C ALA A 36 14.00 -0.62 -11.30
N GLY A 37 14.62 -1.24 -10.29
CA GLY A 37 15.31 -0.53 -9.21
C GLY A 37 14.36 0.15 -8.23
N ILE A 38 13.18 -0.44 -7.99
CA ILE A 38 12.23 0.00 -6.98
C ILE A 38 12.38 -0.86 -5.73
N HIS A 39 12.50 -0.21 -4.59
CA HIS A 39 12.63 -0.84 -3.28
C HIS A 39 11.41 -0.50 -2.43
N LEU A 40 10.88 -1.51 -1.74
CA LEU A 40 9.69 -1.37 -0.93
C LEU A 40 10.02 -1.65 0.54
N ILE A 41 9.71 -0.70 1.41
CA ILE A 41 9.83 -0.82 2.87
C ILE A 41 8.43 -0.69 3.45
N ILE A 42 7.97 -1.73 4.13
CA ILE A 42 6.63 -1.76 4.72
C ILE A 42 6.76 -1.90 6.23
N ALA A 43 6.14 -0.99 6.97
CA ALA A 43 6.06 -1.04 8.41
C ALA A 43 4.60 -1.13 8.88
N THR A 44 4.39 -1.69 10.06
CA THR A 44 3.11 -1.69 10.76
C THR A 44 3.31 -1.85 12.26
N GLN A 45 2.48 -1.18 13.04
CA GLN A 45 2.38 -1.36 14.49
C GLN A 45 1.34 -2.43 14.88
N ARG A 46 0.60 -2.98 13.87
CA ARG A 46 -0.46 -3.98 14.09
C ARG A 46 -0.12 -5.28 13.35
N PRO A 47 0.72 -6.15 13.94
CA PRO A 47 1.17 -7.38 13.30
C PRO A 47 0.10 -8.48 13.35
N SER A 48 -1.06 -8.24 12.76
CA SER A 48 -2.13 -9.23 12.64
C SER A 48 -2.07 -9.97 11.30
N VAL A 49 -2.66 -11.15 11.23
CA VAL A 49 -2.72 -11.97 10.00
C VAL A 49 -3.50 -11.30 8.87
N ASN A 50 -4.42 -10.38 9.20
CA ASN A 50 -5.18 -9.62 8.23
C ASN A 50 -4.38 -8.45 7.62
N VAL A 51 -3.31 -8.03 8.28
CA VAL A 51 -2.39 -6.97 7.83
C VAL A 51 -1.17 -7.58 7.16
N ILE A 52 -0.52 -8.54 7.82
CA ILE A 52 0.65 -9.25 7.29
C ILE A 52 0.16 -10.60 6.74
N THR A 53 -0.41 -10.55 5.55
CA THR A 53 -1.02 -11.73 4.92
C THR A 53 0.03 -12.71 4.39
N GLY A 54 -0.41 -13.92 4.07
CA GLY A 54 0.45 -14.94 3.47
C GLY A 54 1.03 -14.50 2.12
N LEU A 55 0.26 -13.75 1.31
CA LEU A 55 0.71 -13.25 0.02
C LEU A 55 1.77 -12.15 0.17
N ILE A 56 1.58 -11.22 1.09
CA ILE A 56 2.59 -10.20 1.43
C ILE A 56 3.88 -10.88 1.91
N LYS A 57 3.78 -11.85 2.83
CA LYS A 57 4.95 -12.59 3.34
C LYS A 57 5.70 -13.35 2.27
N ALA A 58 5.00 -13.92 1.30
CA ALA A 58 5.61 -14.64 0.18
C ALA A 58 6.41 -13.72 -0.75
N ASN A 59 5.97 -12.47 -0.93
CA ASN A 59 6.61 -11.50 -1.80
C ASN A 59 7.61 -10.58 -1.08
N MET A 60 7.54 -10.52 0.27
CA MET A 60 8.43 -9.75 1.13
C MET A 60 9.18 -10.70 2.08
N PRO A 61 10.19 -11.44 1.58
CA PRO A 61 10.84 -12.50 2.34
C PRO A 61 11.78 -11.98 3.43
N SER A 62 12.35 -10.78 3.29
CA SER A 62 13.22 -10.17 4.31
C SER A 62 12.38 -9.40 5.32
N ARG A 63 12.51 -9.75 6.60
CA ARG A 63 11.63 -9.24 7.66
C ARG A 63 12.41 -8.82 8.88
N ILE A 64 11.89 -7.81 9.56
CA ILE A 64 12.41 -7.31 10.84
C ILE A 64 11.26 -7.32 11.83
N ALA A 65 11.47 -7.83 13.01
CA ALA A 65 10.58 -7.67 14.14
C ALA A 65 11.30 -6.98 15.29
N PHE A 66 10.74 -5.87 15.75
CA PHE A 66 11.06 -5.27 17.03
C PHE A 66 10.32 -6.00 18.15
N SER A 67 10.46 -5.52 19.39
CA SER A 67 9.75 -6.09 20.53
C SER A 67 8.24 -6.05 20.31
N VAL A 68 7.57 -7.19 20.48
CA VAL A 68 6.12 -7.34 20.36
C VAL A 68 5.54 -7.89 21.67
N SER A 69 4.22 -7.73 21.84
CA SER A 69 3.55 -8.12 23.09
C SER A 69 3.30 -9.60 23.23
N SER A 70 3.29 -10.38 22.14
CA SER A 70 2.97 -11.79 22.17
C SER A 70 3.81 -12.63 21.22
N SER A 71 3.93 -13.93 21.52
CA SER A 71 4.56 -14.89 20.61
C SER A 71 3.74 -15.13 19.33
N VAL A 72 2.44 -14.79 19.35
CA VAL A 72 1.57 -14.85 18.17
C VAL A 72 1.98 -13.75 17.18
N ASP A 73 2.22 -12.54 17.67
CA ASP A 73 2.68 -11.41 16.83
C ASP A 73 4.04 -11.73 16.22
N SER A 74 4.95 -12.29 17.02
CA SER A 74 6.26 -12.75 16.52
C SER A 74 6.11 -13.75 15.37
N ARG A 75 5.23 -14.75 15.53
CA ARG A 75 4.97 -15.75 14.48
C ARG A 75 4.31 -15.12 13.25
N THR A 76 3.45 -14.14 13.44
CA THR A 76 2.82 -13.43 12.31
C THR A 76 3.87 -12.74 11.45
N ILE A 77 4.89 -12.13 12.06
CA ILE A 77 5.96 -11.43 11.33
C ILE A 77 7.02 -12.41 10.79
N LEU A 78 7.58 -13.25 11.66
CA LEU A 78 8.80 -14.03 11.39
C LEU A 78 8.55 -15.51 11.07
N ASP A 79 7.31 -15.99 11.17
CA ASP A 79 6.91 -17.39 11.15
C ASP A 79 7.48 -18.20 12.34
N MET A 80 8.00 -17.51 13.37
CA MET A 80 8.54 -18.12 14.59
C MET A 80 8.43 -17.16 15.79
N GLY A 81 8.44 -17.71 17.00
CA GLY A 81 8.49 -16.92 18.23
C GLY A 81 9.89 -16.35 18.49
N GLY A 82 9.97 -15.42 19.43
CA GLY A 82 11.22 -14.84 19.92
C GLY A 82 11.21 -13.32 20.02
N ALA A 83 10.44 -12.61 19.19
CA ALA A 83 10.38 -11.15 19.24
C ALA A 83 9.69 -10.62 20.52
N GLU A 84 8.86 -11.45 21.17
CA GLU A 84 8.27 -11.16 22.48
C GLU A 84 9.28 -11.11 23.63
N LYS A 85 10.50 -11.59 23.39
CA LYS A 85 11.61 -11.62 24.37
C LYS A 85 12.63 -10.50 24.17
N LEU A 86 12.39 -9.63 23.20
CA LEU A 86 13.25 -8.49 22.90
C LEU A 86 13.10 -7.40 23.95
N LEU A 87 14.19 -6.67 24.19
CA LEU A 87 14.28 -5.66 25.26
C LEU A 87 13.71 -4.28 24.86
N GLY A 88 13.34 -4.11 23.58
CA GLY A 88 12.94 -2.79 23.07
C GLY A 88 14.11 -1.89 22.72
N LYS A 89 13.83 -0.60 22.44
CA LYS A 89 14.85 0.41 22.13
C LYS A 89 15.83 0.02 21.01
N GLY A 90 15.32 -0.56 19.93
CA GLY A 90 16.11 -0.98 18.79
C GLY A 90 16.62 -2.41 18.82
N ASP A 91 16.36 -3.18 19.90
CA ASP A 91 16.60 -4.60 19.92
C ASP A 91 15.63 -5.30 18.94
N MET A 92 16.15 -6.05 17.98
CA MET A 92 15.35 -6.60 16.88
C MET A 92 15.80 -8.00 16.47
N LEU A 93 14.87 -8.72 15.84
CA LEU A 93 15.16 -9.93 15.09
C LEU A 93 15.09 -9.62 13.60
N TYR A 94 16.19 -9.83 12.90
CA TYR A 94 16.31 -9.66 11.45
C TYR A 94 16.37 -11.03 10.76
N LYS A 95 15.44 -11.27 9.86
CA LYS A 95 15.35 -12.48 9.05
C LYS A 95 15.45 -12.11 7.56
N PRO A 96 16.65 -12.09 6.98
CA PRO A 96 16.79 -11.95 5.53
C PRO A 96 16.31 -13.21 4.82
N GLN A 97 16.09 -13.11 3.52
CA GLN A 97 15.57 -14.20 2.68
C GLN A 97 16.36 -15.50 2.81
N ASP A 98 17.68 -15.40 2.89
CA ASP A 98 18.59 -16.56 2.86
C ASP A 98 18.83 -17.19 4.22
N TYR A 99 18.26 -16.64 5.30
CA TYR A 99 18.47 -17.14 6.66
C TYR A 99 17.32 -18.02 7.10
N GLN A 100 17.64 -19.24 7.54
CA GLN A 100 16.64 -20.13 8.14
C GLN A 100 16.19 -19.65 9.52
N LYS A 101 17.06 -18.97 10.26
CA LYS A 101 16.78 -18.40 11.58
C LYS A 101 17.12 -16.91 11.58
N PRO A 102 16.32 -16.08 12.26
CA PRO A 102 16.63 -14.67 12.38
C PRO A 102 17.89 -14.44 13.22
N ALA A 103 18.66 -13.43 12.86
CA ALA A 103 19.75 -12.90 13.65
C ALA A 103 19.21 -11.83 14.60
N ARG A 104 19.66 -11.84 15.86
CA ARG A 104 19.35 -10.75 16.80
C ARG A 104 20.35 -9.62 16.61
N LEU A 105 19.82 -8.43 16.40
CA LEU A 105 20.60 -7.22 16.18
C LEU A 105 20.17 -6.15 17.18
N GLN A 106 21.10 -5.29 17.56
CA GLN A 106 20.81 -4.08 18.34
C GLN A 106 20.93 -2.87 17.42
N GLY A 107 19.79 -2.26 17.10
CA GLY A 107 19.74 -0.96 16.42
C GLY A 107 20.11 0.17 17.38
N SER A 108 20.68 1.24 16.85
CA SER A 108 20.88 2.47 17.62
C SER A 108 19.53 3.12 17.92
N PHE A 109 19.38 3.66 19.12
CA PHE A 109 18.25 4.51 19.43
C PHE A 109 18.44 5.86 18.73
N VAL A 110 17.43 6.35 18.04
CA VAL A 110 17.41 7.64 17.37
C VAL A 110 16.32 8.49 18.02
N SER A 111 16.70 9.66 18.51
CA SER A 111 15.76 10.62 19.11
C SER A 111 15.11 11.52 18.05
N ASP A 112 13.95 12.09 18.37
CA ASP A 112 13.25 13.04 17.49
C ASP A 112 14.12 14.24 17.14
N LYS A 113 14.99 14.66 18.05
CA LYS A 113 15.96 15.74 17.81
C LYS A 113 16.96 15.35 16.73
N GLU A 114 17.54 14.15 16.83
CA GLU A 114 18.51 13.66 15.84
C GLU A 114 17.86 13.52 14.45
N VAL A 115 16.61 13.05 14.38
CA VAL A 115 15.82 13.01 13.14
C VAL A 115 15.67 14.43 12.57
N SER A 116 15.25 15.39 13.40
CA SER A 116 15.08 16.79 12.98
C SER A 116 16.38 17.42 12.50
N ASP A 117 17.48 17.17 13.20
CA ASP A 117 18.81 17.70 12.86
C ASP A 117 19.29 17.13 11.49
N VAL A 118 19.08 15.82 11.25
CA VAL A 118 19.42 15.19 9.96
C VAL A 118 18.55 15.74 8.84
N VAL A 119 17.24 15.89 9.06
CA VAL A 119 16.33 16.45 8.04
C VAL A 119 16.70 17.90 7.71
N ALA A 120 17.03 18.72 8.73
CA ALA A 120 17.49 20.10 8.52
C ALA A 120 18.79 20.12 7.69
N TYR A 121 19.77 19.30 8.06
CA TYR A 121 21.01 19.18 7.31
C TYR A 121 20.80 18.82 5.83
N LEU A 122 19.90 17.83 5.57
CA LEU A 122 19.61 17.42 4.19
C LEU A 122 18.93 18.55 3.40
N LYS A 123 17.99 19.27 4.01
CA LYS A 123 17.34 20.43 3.37
C LYS A 123 18.33 21.54 3.04
N ASP A 124 19.22 21.87 3.97
CA ASP A 124 20.20 22.95 3.78
C ASP A 124 21.24 22.62 2.69
N HIS A 125 21.65 21.34 2.58
CA HIS A 125 22.73 20.94 1.66
C HIS A 125 22.23 20.51 0.28
N TYR A 126 21.02 19.97 0.19
CA TYR A 126 20.47 19.45 -1.07
C TYR A 126 19.31 20.27 -1.63
N GLY A 127 18.94 21.34 -0.94
CA GLY A 127 17.84 22.23 -1.29
C GLY A 127 16.46 21.63 -1.01
N GLU A 128 15.42 22.45 -1.13
CA GLU A 128 14.05 21.94 -1.13
C GLU A 128 13.87 21.10 -2.38
N ASN A 129 13.58 19.82 -2.19
CA ASN A 129 13.21 18.95 -3.28
C ASN A 129 11.94 19.52 -3.93
N ALA A 130 12.09 20.07 -5.12
CA ALA A 130 10.93 20.43 -5.92
C ALA A 130 10.20 19.13 -6.24
N TYR A 131 9.00 18.96 -5.69
CA TYR A 131 8.11 17.89 -6.08
C TYR A 131 7.88 17.99 -7.59
N ASP A 132 7.95 16.85 -8.29
CA ASP A 132 7.64 16.83 -9.70
C ASP A 132 6.15 17.14 -9.87
N PRO A 133 5.77 18.29 -10.47
CA PRO A 133 4.38 18.71 -10.60
C PRO A 133 3.54 17.73 -11.44
N ASP A 134 4.17 16.93 -12.29
CA ASP A 134 3.47 15.92 -13.08
C ASP A 134 3.14 14.67 -12.24
N ILE A 135 3.98 14.31 -11.28
CA ILE A 135 3.67 13.25 -10.30
C ILE A 135 2.55 13.72 -9.38
N GLU A 136 2.62 14.94 -8.88
CA GLU A 136 1.60 15.52 -8.00
C GLU A 136 0.22 15.58 -8.68
N LYS A 137 0.16 16.03 -9.94
CA LYS A 137 -1.07 16.01 -10.75
C LYS A 137 -1.62 14.59 -10.91
N ARG A 138 -0.77 13.60 -11.17
CA ARG A 138 -1.19 12.21 -11.33
C ARG A 138 -1.73 11.60 -10.04
N ILE A 139 -1.13 11.92 -8.88
CA ILE A 139 -1.62 11.49 -7.58
C ILE A 139 -3.03 12.05 -7.32
N HIS A 140 -3.27 13.32 -7.65
CA HIS A 140 -4.57 13.96 -7.47
C HIS A 140 -5.62 13.51 -8.51
N THR A 141 -5.21 13.02 -9.68
CA THR A 141 -6.13 12.50 -10.70
C THR A 141 -6.46 11.01 -10.53
N VAL A 142 -5.70 10.27 -9.74
CA VAL A 142 -6.10 8.95 -9.24
C VAL A 142 -7.09 9.19 -8.09
N SER A 143 -8.29 9.66 -8.45
CA SER A 143 -9.43 9.56 -7.56
C SER A 143 -9.58 8.11 -7.15
N LEU A 144 -9.93 7.87 -5.88
CA LEU A 144 -10.29 6.59 -5.28
C LEU A 144 -11.58 6.00 -5.90
N ASP A 145 -11.69 6.07 -7.21
CA ASP A 145 -12.75 5.44 -7.98
C ASP A 145 -12.19 4.11 -8.50
N GLY A 146 -12.55 3.05 -7.79
CA GLY A 146 -12.20 1.69 -8.15
C GLY A 146 -12.74 1.34 -9.52
N GLY A 147 -11.86 1.23 -10.52
CA GLY A 147 -12.24 0.73 -11.84
C GLY A 147 -11.26 1.10 -12.95
N SER A 148 -10.38 0.16 -13.26
CA SER A 148 -9.72 -0.04 -14.56
C SER A 148 -8.91 1.11 -15.18
N ALA A 149 -7.60 1.01 -15.02
CA ALA A 149 -6.63 1.75 -15.80
C ALA A 149 -6.60 1.23 -17.26
N ALA A 150 -7.04 2.04 -18.20
CA ALA A 150 -6.46 2.12 -19.55
C ALA A 150 -7.11 3.26 -20.36
N GLY A 151 -6.31 4.25 -20.76
CA GLY A 151 -6.59 5.11 -21.90
C GLY A 151 -7.45 6.34 -21.61
N GLY A 152 -6.87 7.52 -21.77
CA GLY A 152 -7.55 8.81 -21.71
C GLY A 152 -8.69 8.89 -22.73
N GLY A 153 -9.89 8.86 -22.23
CA GLY A 153 -11.16 9.07 -22.91
C GLY A 153 -12.21 9.08 -21.82
N ASP A 154 -13.20 9.92 -21.96
CA ASP A 154 -14.37 10.01 -21.09
C ASP A 154 -14.96 8.59 -20.94
N ASN A 155 -14.63 7.90 -19.84
CA ASN A 155 -14.96 6.48 -19.63
C ASN A 155 -16.40 6.30 -19.14
N ARG A 156 -17.30 7.19 -19.57
CA ARG A 156 -18.73 7.05 -19.36
C ARG A 156 -19.25 6.05 -20.37
N ASP A 157 -20.01 5.06 -19.89
CA ASP A 157 -20.76 4.16 -20.73
C ASP A 157 -21.53 4.97 -21.81
N ASN A 158 -21.60 4.45 -23.03
CA ASN A 158 -22.31 5.05 -24.15
C ASN A 158 -23.76 5.45 -23.80
N TYR A 159 -24.35 4.78 -22.84
CA TYR A 159 -25.71 5.02 -22.37
C TYR A 159 -25.81 5.96 -21.16
N PHE A 160 -24.68 6.42 -20.60
CA PHE A 160 -24.68 7.26 -19.39
C PHE A 160 -25.51 8.54 -19.54
N VAL A 161 -25.35 9.23 -20.67
CA VAL A 161 -26.06 10.50 -20.94
C VAL A 161 -27.56 10.25 -21.16
N GLU A 162 -27.91 9.18 -21.88
CA GLU A 162 -29.32 8.83 -22.16
C GLU A 162 -30.02 8.33 -20.90
N ALA A 163 -29.35 7.51 -20.10
CA ALA A 163 -29.85 7.05 -18.80
C ALA A 163 -30.08 8.24 -17.84
N GLY A 164 -29.12 9.17 -17.77
CA GLY A 164 -29.23 10.38 -16.95
C GLY A 164 -30.41 11.27 -17.34
N LYS A 165 -30.59 11.53 -18.63
CA LYS A 165 -31.73 12.31 -19.14
C LYS A 165 -33.06 11.64 -18.81
N PHE A 166 -33.14 10.32 -18.99
CA PHE A 166 -34.33 9.56 -18.71
C PHE A 166 -34.72 9.55 -17.23
N ILE A 167 -33.72 9.42 -16.31
CA ILE A 167 -33.93 9.48 -14.86
C ILE A 167 -34.47 10.87 -14.46
N ILE A 168 -33.89 11.94 -15.01
CA ILE A 168 -34.34 13.32 -14.75
C ILE A 168 -35.77 13.54 -15.26
N GLU A 169 -36.08 13.05 -16.46
CA GLU A 169 -37.42 13.23 -17.06
C GLU A 169 -38.53 12.47 -16.32
N LYS A 170 -38.21 11.30 -15.79
CA LYS A 170 -39.19 10.43 -15.10
C LYS A 170 -39.18 10.54 -13.58
N ASP A 171 -38.25 11.29 -13.01
CA ASP A 171 -38.04 11.45 -11.55
C ASP A 171 -38.00 10.11 -10.79
N LYS A 172 -37.54 9.06 -11.47
CA LYS A 172 -37.42 7.70 -10.94
C LYS A 172 -36.22 6.98 -11.53
N ALA A 173 -35.39 6.40 -10.66
CA ALA A 173 -34.27 5.53 -11.04
C ALA A 173 -34.58 4.08 -10.68
N SER A 174 -34.68 3.21 -11.69
CA SER A 174 -34.84 1.75 -11.51
C SER A 174 -34.08 1.04 -12.61
N ILE A 175 -33.26 0.04 -12.21
CA ILE A 175 -32.48 -0.77 -13.14
C ILE A 175 -33.38 -1.44 -14.19
N GLY A 176 -34.51 -2.02 -13.78
CA GLY A 176 -35.43 -2.68 -14.69
C GLY A 176 -36.16 -1.71 -15.67
N MET A 177 -36.25 -0.43 -15.33
CA MET A 177 -36.82 0.60 -16.19
C MET A 177 -35.76 1.04 -17.23
N LEU A 178 -34.52 1.24 -16.83
CA LEU A 178 -33.41 1.57 -17.73
C LEU A 178 -33.14 0.42 -18.72
N GLN A 179 -33.14 -0.83 -18.26
CA GLN A 179 -33.01 -2.01 -19.13
C GLN A 179 -34.08 -2.06 -20.21
N ARG A 180 -35.32 -1.76 -19.86
CA ARG A 180 -36.46 -1.79 -20.80
C ARG A 180 -36.41 -0.69 -21.84
N VAL A 181 -36.00 0.54 -21.41
CA VAL A 181 -35.97 1.71 -22.28
C VAL A 181 -34.73 1.72 -23.17
N LEU A 182 -33.58 1.35 -22.61
CA LEU A 182 -32.30 1.34 -23.33
C LEU A 182 -32.03 -0.01 -24.00
N LYS A 183 -32.94 -0.98 -23.87
CA LYS A 183 -32.85 -2.35 -24.41
C LYS A 183 -31.54 -3.06 -24.03
N LEU A 184 -31.08 -2.84 -22.78
CA LEU A 184 -29.85 -3.40 -22.27
C LEU A 184 -30.07 -4.83 -21.72
N SER A 185 -29.16 -5.74 -22.05
CA SER A 185 -29.12 -7.08 -21.46
C SER A 185 -28.42 -7.02 -20.09
N LEU A 186 -28.68 -8.01 -19.21
CA LEU A 186 -28.04 -8.16 -17.88
C LEU A 186 -26.51 -8.23 -17.92
N ILE A 187 -25.92 -8.46 -19.09
CA ILE A 187 -24.47 -8.53 -19.30
C ILE A 187 -23.83 -7.13 -19.44
N HIS A 188 -24.63 -6.08 -19.61
CA HIS A 188 -24.16 -4.71 -19.89
C HIS A 188 -24.38 -3.75 -18.71
N ILE A 189 -24.60 -4.28 -17.50
CA ILE A 189 -24.81 -3.45 -16.31
C ILE A 189 -23.73 -3.77 -15.27
#